data_737ce9f42c29be63b40988f2ce29129e
#
_entry.id   737ce9f42c29be63b40988f2ce29129e
#
_cell.length_a   1.000
_cell.length_b   1.000
_cell.length_c   1.000
_cell.angle_alpha   90.00
_cell.angle_beta   90.00
_cell.angle_gamma   90.00
#
_symmetry.space_group_name_H-M   'P 1'
#
loop_
_entity.id
_entity.type
_entity.pdbx_description
1 polymer ?
#
loop_
_entity_poly.entity_id
_entity_poly.type
_entity_poly.pdbx_seq_one_letter_code
_entity_poly.pdbx_strand_id
1 'polypeptide(L)'
;MAKPFPKVSMIQFLRSALSILKNPLPFHKRNFEAKGDTFQLKIGFSRSVLFSRDARFAQHALQKNQKNYQKSPIQTKDLAKYVGRGLLTSNGQHWAKQRKLIQPAFHKKNLHGLLHKVDEVIEKELSKI
;
A
#
# COMPACT_ATOMS: atom_id res chain seq x y z
N MET A 1 25.10 14.38 4.50
CA MET A 1 24.57 13.59 3.37
C MET A 1 23.75 12.42 3.90
N ALA A 2 22.55 12.18 3.39
CA ALA A 2 21.73 11.05 3.80
C ALA A 2 22.40 9.73 3.32
N LYS A 3 22.46 8.74 4.20
CA LYS A 3 23.03 7.42 3.87
C LYS A 3 22.12 6.71 2.86
N PRO A 4 22.66 6.18 1.75
CA PRO A 4 21.82 5.49 0.75
C PRO A 4 21.19 4.24 1.35
N PHE A 5 19.96 3.94 0.91
CA PHE A 5 19.25 2.73 1.36
C PHE A 5 19.99 1.47 0.93
N PRO A 6 20.04 0.42 1.80
CA PRO A 6 20.57 -0.88 1.43
C PRO A 6 19.87 -1.44 0.19
N LYS A 7 20.63 -2.07 -0.69
CA LYS A 7 20.12 -2.51 -2.00
C LYS A 7 20.02 -4.04 -2.08
N VAL A 8 18.98 -4.51 -2.76
CA VAL A 8 18.86 -5.88 -3.25
C VAL A 8 19.25 -5.85 -4.73
N SER A 9 20.19 -6.72 -5.12
CA SER A 9 20.64 -6.78 -6.51
C SER A 9 19.60 -7.46 -7.40
N MET A 10 19.62 -7.13 -8.69
CA MET A 10 18.75 -7.77 -9.70
C MET A 10 18.99 -9.29 -9.75
N ILE A 11 20.22 -9.73 -9.62
CA ILE A 11 20.58 -11.17 -9.63
C ILE A 11 19.92 -11.89 -8.45
N GLN A 12 19.98 -11.30 -7.25
CA GLN A 12 19.35 -11.85 -6.05
C GLN A 12 17.83 -11.92 -6.21
N PHE A 13 17.22 -10.89 -6.82
CA PHE A 13 15.80 -10.88 -7.13
C PHE A 13 15.42 -11.97 -8.12
N LEU A 14 16.14 -12.11 -9.25
CA LEU A 14 15.87 -13.11 -10.27
C LEU A 14 16.00 -14.55 -9.74
N ARG A 15 17.01 -14.83 -8.91
CA ARG A 15 17.15 -16.14 -8.24
C ARG A 15 15.96 -16.47 -7.33
N SER A 16 15.30 -15.46 -6.80
CA SER A 16 14.14 -15.61 -5.92
C SER A 16 12.80 -15.48 -6.66
N ALA A 17 12.80 -15.21 -7.97
CA ALA A 17 11.59 -14.83 -8.70
C ALA A 17 10.46 -15.86 -8.60
N LEU A 18 10.76 -17.15 -8.81
CA LEU A 18 9.77 -18.21 -8.72
C LEU A 18 9.19 -18.36 -7.30
N SER A 19 10.03 -18.25 -6.28
CA SER A 19 9.57 -18.28 -4.89
C SER A 19 8.75 -17.05 -4.51
N ILE A 20 9.09 -15.88 -5.04
CA ILE A 20 8.33 -14.63 -4.84
C ILE A 20 6.94 -14.75 -5.48
N LEU A 21 6.82 -15.30 -6.68
CA LEU A 21 5.53 -15.52 -7.34
C LEU A 21 4.63 -16.46 -6.55
N LYS A 22 5.20 -17.48 -5.93
CA LYS A 22 4.45 -18.41 -5.09
C LYS A 22 4.09 -17.82 -3.73
N ASN A 23 5.05 -17.20 -3.06
CA ASN A 23 4.86 -16.54 -1.77
C ASN A 23 5.94 -15.46 -1.57
N PRO A 24 5.60 -14.15 -1.66
CA PRO A 24 6.55 -13.07 -1.51
C PRO A 24 7.02 -12.82 -0.07
N LEU A 25 6.28 -13.28 0.94
CA LEU A 25 6.54 -12.94 2.35
C LEU A 25 7.93 -13.38 2.85
N PRO A 26 8.43 -14.59 2.59
CA PRO A 26 9.76 -15.00 3.03
C PRO A 26 10.89 -14.16 2.43
N PHE A 27 10.74 -13.69 1.18
CA PHE A 27 11.69 -12.79 0.54
C PHE A 27 11.74 -11.43 1.26
N HIS A 28 10.57 -10.84 1.54
CA HIS A 28 10.51 -9.57 2.25
C HIS A 28 11.05 -9.69 3.68
N LYS A 29 10.66 -10.73 4.42
CA LYS A 29 11.12 -10.99 5.78
C LYS A 29 12.65 -11.03 5.84
N ARG A 30 13.29 -11.88 5.05
CA ARG A 30 14.76 -12.00 5.00
C ARG A 30 15.45 -10.68 4.68
N ASN A 31 14.91 -9.90 3.73
CA ASN A 31 15.54 -8.63 3.37
C ASN A 31 15.36 -7.58 4.46
N PHE A 32 14.23 -7.53 5.16
CA PHE A 32 14.04 -6.64 6.31
C PHE A 32 14.96 -7.02 7.48
N GLU A 33 15.13 -8.30 7.77
CA GLU A 33 16.04 -8.79 8.83
C GLU A 33 17.50 -8.47 8.50
N ALA A 34 17.92 -8.66 7.25
CA ALA A 34 19.30 -8.45 6.83
C ALA A 34 19.66 -6.98 6.55
N LYS A 35 18.71 -6.13 6.18
CA LYS A 35 18.95 -4.78 5.65
C LYS A 35 18.31 -3.66 6.47
N GLY A 36 17.49 -4.02 7.47
CA GLY A 36 16.74 -3.06 8.30
C GLY A 36 15.37 -2.69 7.73
N ASP A 37 14.74 -1.68 8.34
CA ASP A 37 13.33 -1.34 8.09
C ASP A 37 13.03 -0.73 6.72
N THR A 38 14.06 -0.44 5.95
CA THR A 38 13.90 0.10 4.59
C THR A 38 15.00 -0.39 3.68
N PHE A 39 14.63 -0.96 2.54
CA PHE A 39 15.57 -1.39 1.51
C PHE A 39 15.06 -1.11 0.11
N GLN A 40 15.96 -1.05 -0.85
CA GLN A 40 15.70 -0.74 -2.24
C GLN A 40 15.96 -1.97 -3.12
N LEU A 41 14.98 -2.34 -3.93
CA LEU A 41 15.14 -3.31 -5.01
C LEU A 41 15.36 -2.57 -6.32
N LYS A 42 16.50 -2.82 -6.96
CA LYS A 42 16.83 -2.24 -8.27
C LYS A 42 16.23 -3.11 -9.39
N ILE A 43 15.39 -2.51 -10.23
CA ILE A 43 14.75 -3.19 -11.38
C ILE A 43 15.26 -2.55 -12.67
N GLY A 44 16.10 -3.28 -13.41
CA GLY A 44 16.75 -2.74 -14.59
C GLY A 44 17.73 -1.61 -14.29
N PHE A 45 17.96 -0.74 -15.28
CA PHE A 45 18.97 0.31 -15.18
C PHE A 45 18.50 1.57 -14.43
N SER A 46 17.22 1.94 -14.55
CA SER A 46 16.71 3.23 -14.06
C SER A 46 15.60 3.14 -13.03
N ARG A 47 14.98 1.98 -12.85
CA ARG A 47 13.85 1.83 -11.93
C ARG A 47 14.27 1.18 -10.62
N SER A 48 13.68 1.65 -9.54
CA SER A 48 13.83 1.02 -8.23
C SER A 48 12.54 1.06 -7.46
N VAL A 49 12.34 0.03 -6.66
CA VAL A 49 11.22 -0.06 -5.72
C VAL A 49 11.78 0.01 -4.30
N LEU A 50 11.24 0.91 -3.50
CA LEU A 50 11.58 1.03 -2.10
C LEU A 50 10.55 0.26 -1.28
N PHE A 51 11.03 -0.66 -0.45
CA PHE A 51 10.23 -1.39 0.53
C PHE A 51 10.53 -0.83 1.91
N SER A 52 9.50 -0.46 2.65
CA SER A 52 9.67 0.04 4.01
C SER A 52 8.57 -0.48 4.93
N ARG A 53 8.96 -0.83 6.15
CA ARG A 53 8.07 -1.10 7.28
C ARG A 53 8.18 -0.01 8.37
N ASP A 54 8.91 1.08 8.11
CA ASP A 54 9.00 2.23 9.01
C ASP A 54 7.70 3.06 8.95
N ALA A 55 6.97 3.10 10.06
CA ALA A 55 5.73 3.86 10.20
C ALA A 55 5.93 5.37 9.97
N ARG A 56 7.10 5.92 10.31
CA ARG A 56 7.43 7.35 10.09
C ARG A 56 7.59 7.65 8.60
N PHE A 57 8.20 6.72 7.85
CA PHE A 57 8.28 6.83 6.40
C PHE A 57 6.89 6.78 5.76
N ALA A 58 6.05 5.83 6.18
CA ALA A 58 4.67 5.72 5.71
C ALA A 58 3.87 7.00 6.02
N GLN A 59 3.96 7.53 7.24
CA GLN A 59 3.31 8.78 7.62
C GLN A 59 3.81 9.96 6.77
N HIS A 60 5.11 10.06 6.53
CA HIS A 60 5.67 11.10 5.68
C HIS A 60 5.12 11.03 4.25
N ALA A 61 5.16 9.85 3.63
CA ALA A 61 4.73 9.67 2.25
C ALA A 61 3.22 9.83 2.06
N LEU A 62 2.41 9.28 2.99
CA LEU A 62 0.96 9.18 2.82
C LEU A 62 0.18 10.36 3.42
N GLN A 63 0.76 11.10 4.38
CA GLN A 63 0.10 12.20 5.06
C GLN A 63 0.84 13.52 4.88
N LYS A 64 2.08 13.64 5.39
CA LYS A 64 2.79 14.92 5.47
C LYS A 64 3.21 15.45 4.11
N ASN A 65 3.62 14.59 3.21
CA ASN A 65 4.20 14.96 1.92
C ASN A 65 3.50 14.29 0.71
N GLN A 66 2.25 13.90 0.87
CA GLN A 66 1.47 13.17 -0.15
C GLN A 66 1.42 13.87 -1.51
N LYS A 67 1.54 15.19 -1.55
CA LYS A 67 1.51 15.98 -2.79
C LYS A 67 2.68 15.66 -3.73
N ASN A 68 3.81 15.20 -3.18
CA ASN A 68 5.01 14.83 -3.93
C ASN A 68 5.03 13.36 -4.35
N TYR A 69 4.01 12.59 -3.98
CA TYR A 69 3.89 11.18 -4.34
C TYR A 69 2.70 10.96 -5.27
N GLN A 70 2.91 10.11 -6.25
CA GLN A 70 1.86 9.71 -7.19
C GLN A 70 1.67 8.20 -7.14
N LYS A 71 0.47 7.74 -7.43
CA LYS A 71 0.20 6.31 -7.58
C LYS A 71 0.90 5.79 -8.84
N SER A 72 1.30 4.53 -8.79
CA SER A 72 1.99 3.90 -9.90
C SER A 72 1.11 3.80 -11.15
N PRO A 73 1.70 3.72 -12.36
CA PRO A 73 0.96 3.44 -13.59
C PRO A 73 0.14 2.14 -13.52
N ILE A 74 0.61 1.12 -12.79
CA ILE A 74 -0.12 -0.12 -12.57
C ILE A 74 -1.49 0.18 -11.93
N GLN A 75 -1.56 1.10 -10.97
CA GLN A 75 -2.83 1.47 -10.33
C GLN A 75 -3.67 2.40 -11.23
N THR A 76 -3.05 3.43 -11.80
CA THR A 76 -3.79 4.50 -12.50
C THR A 76 -4.15 4.18 -13.95
N LYS A 77 -3.47 3.20 -14.57
CA LYS A 77 -3.72 2.76 -15.94
C LYS A 77 -4.25 1.33 -15.98
N ASP A 78 -3.47 0.37 -15.47
CA ASP A 78 -3.79 -1.04 -15.67
C ASP A 78 -4.97 -1.48 -14.80
N LEU A 79 -4.93 -1.24 -13.49
CA LEU A 79 -6.03 -1.57 -12.59
C LEU A 79 -7.29 -0.75 -12.92
N ALA A 80 -7.13 0.51 -13.34
CA ALA A 80 -8.26 1.39 -13.69
C ALA A 80 -9.11 0.86 -14.86
N LYS A 81 -8.57 0.01 -15.73
CA LYS A 81 -9.33 -0.65 -16.80
C LYS A 81 -10.40 -1.59 -16.27
N TYR A 82 -10.17 -2.20 -15.10
CA TYR A 82 -11.06 -3.20 -14.51
C TYR A 82 -11.99 -2.60 -13.46
N VAL A 83 -11.48 -1.69 -12.61
CA VAL A 83 -12.25 -1.15 -11.48
C VAL A 83 -12.67 0.31 -11.67
N GLY A 84 -12.39 0.90 -12.84
CA GLY A 84 -12.74 2.29 -13.13
C GLY A 84 -11.84 3.32 -12.42
N ARG A 85 -12.20 4.61 -12.58
CA ARG A 85 -11.46 5.76 -12.03
C ARG A 85 -12.03 6.21 -10.70
N GLY A 86 -11.78 5.43 -9.66
CA GLY A 86 -12.17 5.75 -8.30
C GLY A 86 -11.03 6.28 -7.43
N LEU A 87 -11.26 6.33 -6.12
CA LEU A 87 -10.29 6.82 -5.14
C LEU A 87 -8.97 6.03 -5.18
N LEU A 88 -9.02 4.73 -5.48
CA LEU A 88 -7.84 3.86 -5.56
C LEU A 88 -7.00 4.12 -6.80
N THR A 89 -7.60 4.46 -7.93
CA THR A 89 -6.98 4.48 -9.25
C THR A 89 -6.76 5.87 -9.85
N SER A 90 -7.18 6.94 -9.15
CA SER A 90 -6.99 8.32 -9.61
C SER A 90 -5.93 9.06 -8.80
N ASN A 91 -5.35 10.09 -9.41
CA ASN A 91 -4.37 11.01 -8.85
C ASN A 91 -4.84 12.46 -8.92
N GLY A 92 -4.06 13.36 -8.32
CA GLY A 92 -4.20 14.82 -8.45
C GLY A 92 -5.54 15.34 -7.94
N GLN A 93 -6.08 16.33 -8.66
CA GLN A 93 -7.31 17.03 -8.27
C GLN A 93 -8.55 16.11 -8.23
N HIS A 94 -8.64 15.17 -9.17
CA HIS A 94 -9.76 14.22 -9.20
C HIS A 94 -9.77 13.34 -7.94
N TRP A 95 -8.62 12.80 -7.55
CA TRP A 95 -8.48 12.06 -6.29
C TRP A 95 -8.81 12.92 -5.07
N ALA A 96 -8.30 14.16 -5.02
CA ALA A 96 -8.53 15.06 -3.90
C ALA A 96 -10.02 15.39 -3.73
N LYS A 97 -10.72 15.64 -4.85
CA LYS A 97 -12.17 15.89 -4.86
C LYS A 97 -12.95 14.68 -4.34
N GLN A 98 -12.67 13.49 -4.86
CA GLN A 98 -13.32 12.26 -4.40
C GLN A 98 -13.04 11.95 -2.94
N ARG A 99 -11.79 12.10 -2.50
CA ARG A 99 -11.41 11.90 -1.09
C ARG A 99 -12.20 12.83 -0.17
N LYS A 100 -12.30 14.12 -0.53
CA LYS A 100 -13.06 15.11 0.25
C LYS A 100 -14.55 14.74 0.37
N LEU A 101 -15.14 14.18 -0.67
CA LEU A 101 -16.54 13.74 -0.65
C LEU A 101 -16.78 12.52 0.23
N ILE A 102 -15.84 11.58 0.24
CA ILE A 102 -15.98 10.30 0.97
C ILE A 102 -15.53 10.43 2.44
N GLN A 103 -14.58 11.30 2.73
CA GLN A 103 -13.96 11.43 4.05
C GLN A 103 -14.96 11.62 5.20
N PRO A 104 -16.06 12.39 5.09
CA PRO A 104 -17.05 12.53 6.16
C PRO A 104 -17.68 11.20 6.60
N ALA A 105 -17.86 10.24 5.69
CA ALA A 105 -18.40 8.93 6.03
C ALA A 105 -17.52 8.13 6.99
N PHE A 106 -16.21 8.42 7.04
CA PHE A 106 -15.23 7.77 7.91
C PHE A 106 -14.96 8.53 9.22
N HIS A 107 -15.77 9.53 9.57
CA HIS A 107 -15.67 10.16 10.89
C HIS A 107 -16.05 9.17 12.00
N LYS A 108 -15.41 9.29 13.17
CA LYS A 108 -15.61 8.40 14.32
C LYS A 108 -17.09 8.19 14.65
N LYS A 109 -17.91 9.25 14.63
CA LYS A 109 -19.36 9.16 14.88
C LYS A 109 -20.08 8.18 13.95
N ASN A 110 -19.76 8.21 12.65
CA ASN A 110 -20.37 7.33 11.68
C ASN A 110 -19.86 5.89 11.80
N LEU A 111 -18.56 5.73 12.15
CA LEU A 111 -17.96 4.41 12.39
C LEU A 111 -18.56 3.73 13.62
N HIS A 112 -18.87 4.46 14.71
CA HIS A 112 -19.56 3.89 15.86
C HIS A 112 -20.95 3.33 15.52
N GLY A 113 -21.70 4.03 14.66
CA GLY A 113 -22.99 3.52 14.19
C GLY A 113 -22.88 2.25 13.33
N LEU A 114 -21.77 2.10 12.61
CA LEU A 114 -21.48 0.88 11.85
C LEU A 114 -21.14 -0.32 12.73
N LEU A 115 -20.41 -0.11 13.84
CA LEU A 115 -20.08 -1.18 14.78
C LEU A 115 -21.36 -1.84 15.32
N HIS A 116 -22.35 -1.06 15.70
CA HIS A 116 -23.63 -1.59 16.18
C HIS A 116 -24.32 -2.49 15.14
N LYS A 117 -24.31 -2.07 13.86
CA LYS A 117 -24.87 -2.89 12.76
C LYS A 117 -24.06 -4.16 12.51
N VAL A 118 -22.74 -4.12 12.68
CA VAL A 118 -21.87 -5.30 12.56
C VAL A 118 -22.20 -6.30 13.65
N ASP A 119 -22.35 -5.84 14.90
CA ASP A 119 -22.71 -6.70 16.03
C ASP A 119 -24.08 -7.35 15.81
N GLU A 120 -25.09 -6.59 15.40
CA GLU A 120 -26.43 -7.12 15.07
C GLU A 120 -26.38 -8.19 13.99
N VAL A 121 -25.60 -8.00 12.94
CA VAL A 121 -25.46 -8.97 11.85
C VAL A 121 -24.75 -10.23 12.32
N ILE A 122 -23.69 -10.08 13.12
CA ILE A 122 -22.96 -11.22 13.71
C ILE A 122 -23.89 -12.05 14.60
N GLU A 123 -24.61 -11.42 15.53
CA GLU A 123 -25.56 -12.10 16.42
C GLU A 123 -26.66 -12.83 15.61
N LYS A 124 -27.19 -12.18 14.59
CA LYS A 124 -28.21 -12.77 13.70
C LYS A 124 -27.70 -13.98 12.94
N GLU A 125 -26.46 -13.97 12.46
CA GLU A 125 -25.88 -15.11 11.73
C GLU A 125 -25.47 -16.23 12.68
N LEU A 126 -24.94 -15.93 13.86
CA LEU A 126 -24.61 -16.92 14.89
C LEU A 126 -25.84 -17.65 15.43
N SER A 127 -26.99 -16.97 15.54
CA SER A 127 -28.24 -17.58 16.01
C SER A 127 -28.87 -18.58 15.03
N LYS A 128 -28.33 -18.72 13.82
CA LYS A 128 -28.78 -19.70 12.81
C LYS A 128 -28.01 -21.02 12.84
N ILE A 129 -26.94 -21.09 13.63
CA ILE A 129 -26.09 -22.27 13.80
C ILE A 129 -26.51 -23.02 15.06
#